data_02d52516a1ebfaaf02994bafb2f81c24
#
_entry.id   02d52516a1ebfaaf02994bafb2f81c24
#
_cell.length_a   1.000
_cell.length_b   1.000
_cell.length_c   1.000
_cell.angle_alpha   90.00
_cell.angle_beta   90.00
_cell.angle_gamma   90.00
#
_symmetry.space_group_name_H-M   'P 1'
#
loop_
_entity.id
_entity.type
_entity.pdbx_description
1 polymer ?
#
loop_
_entity_poly.entity_id
_entity_poly.type
_entity_poly.pdbx_seq_one_letter_code
_entity_poly.pdbx_strand_id
1 'polypeptide(L)'
;DVAVQGGGVFVPKGSDGSLEDTRSGAFRADKDGYITNNTGTSRLQGYAADDNGKISKGGLVDLQLNLANLPPKASTKVDSTSNLNSSEPVIDQTAKPFDPTKTETFTTQYSTTLYDSQGNAHPMVQYLVKTDGNKWNAYTLIDGRNPDGSAPTGTPSTPPVPSTLTFDGAGNLTTVVTNGVSDKTLTVAGWVPGKVTDGVWKANGADANPGGIAINMANITQYNSATYRNPPVTDGYATGQITGLKIDGSGVLFATFSNQQSKAIGQISLASFNNEQGLQPAGATTWKETFASGQPGYDNPQAGTLGSIVANSLENSNVNLTNELVDLIKAQSNYQAN
;
A
#
# COMPACT_ATOMS: atom_id res chain seq x y z
N ASP A 1 -15.69 -12.43 10.65
CA ASP A 1 -16.07 -12.29 12.06
C ASP A 1 -15.19 -11.24 12.72
N VAL A 2 -15.79 -10.38 13.53
CA VAL A 2 -15.14 -9.30 14.28
C VAL A 2 -15.79 -9.16 15.64
N ALA A 3 -15.04 -8.67 16.63
CA ALA A 3 -15.56 -8.34 17.94
C ALA A 3 -15.13 -6.94 18.36
N VAL A 4 -15.89 -6.30 19.24
CA VAL A 4 -15.51 -5.02 19.87
C VAL A 4 -14.93 -5.30 21.24
N GLN A 5 -13.69 -4.91 21.46
CA GLN A 5 -13.07 -4.96 22.78
C GLN A 5 -13.19 -3.58 23.45
N GLY A 6 -14.11 -3.47 24.40
CA GLY A 6 -14.45 -2.20 25.07
C GLY A 6 -15.86 -1.72 24.73
N GLY A 7 -16.12 -0.42 24.87
CA GLY A 7 -17.42 0.20 24.63
C GLY A 7 -17.78 0.33 23.16
N GLY A 8 -19.08 0.50 22.86
CA GLY A 8 -19.61 0.71 21.53
C GLY A 8 -20.27 -0.52 20.92
N VAL A 9 -21.12 -0.31 19.94
CA VAL A 9 -21.88 -1.34 19.23
C VAL A 9 -21.76 -1.12 17.72
N PHE A 10 -21.85 -2.20 16.94
CA PHE A 10 -21.95 -2.11 15.48
C PHE A 10 -23.31 -1.51 15.08
N VAL A 11 -23.34 -0.86 13.94
CA VAL A 11 -24.52 -0.16 13.41
C VAL A 11 -24.93 -0.80 12.09
N PRO A 12 -25.71 -1.89 12.08
CA PRO A 12 -26.34 -2.37 10.87
C PRO A 12 -27.56 -1.52 10.51
N LYS A 13 -27.83 -1.39 9.20
CA LYS A 13 -29.00 -0.71 8.65
C LYS A 13 -29.91 -1.73 8.00
N GLY A 14 -31.14 -1.80 8.47
CA GLY A 14 -32.16 -2.69 7.94
C GLY A 14 -32.62 -2.31 6.54
N SER A 15 -33.33 -3.23 5.88
CA SER A 15 -33.88 -3.00 4.54
C SER A 15 -34.98 -1.89 4.50
N ASP A 16 -35.56 -1.58 5.64
CA ASP A 16 -36.51 -0.47 5.83
C ASP A 16 -35.81 0.90 6.04
N GLY A 17 -34.47 0.89 6.07
CA GLY A 17 -33.65 2.08 6.30
C GLY A 17 -33.43 2.42 7.78
N SER A 18 -34.02 1.65 8.71
CA SER A 18 -33.80 1.86 10.15
C SER A 18 -32.39 1.43 10.55
N LEU A 19 -31.74 2.22 11.42
CA LEU A 19 -30.50 1.81 12.07
C LEU A 19 -30.83 0.93 13.25
N GLU A 20 -30.05 -0.11 13.43
CA GLU A 20 -30.11 -1.04 14.52
C GLU A 20 -28.72 -1.16 15.13
N ASP A 21 -28.64 -1.51 16.38
CA ASP A 21 -27.38 -1.63 17.10
C ASP A 21 -27.15 -3.08 17.53
N THR A 22 -25.92 -3.57 17.40
CA THR A 22 -25.61 -4.95 17.80
C THR A 22 -24.15 -5.09 18.27
N ARG A 23 -23.94 -6.04 19.20
CA ARG A 23 -22.58 -6.50 19.56
C ARG A 23 -22.16 -7.70 18.74
N SER A 24 -23.08 -8.32 17.99
CA SER A 24 -22.76 -9.46 17.14
C SER A 24 -21.95 -9.01 15.93
N GLY A 25 -20.70 -9.47 15.87
CA GLY A 25 -19.77 -9.20 14.76
C GLY A 25 -19.74 -10.31 13.72
N ALA A 26 -20.77 -11.15 13.64
CA ALA A 26 -20.89 -12.18 12.62
C ALA A 26 -21.38 -11.57 11.31
N PHE A 27 -20.47 -11.07 10.50
CA PHE A 27 -20.73 -10.43 9.21
C PHE A 27 -20.21 -11.27 8.06
N ARG A 28 -20.83 -11.11 6.90
CA ARG A 28 -20.42 -11.69 5.61
C ARG A 28 -20.56 -10.66 4.49
N ALA A 29 -19.86 -10.88 3.38
CA ALA A 29 -20.13 -10.13 2.16
C ALA A 29 -21.28 -10.78 1.38
N ASP A 30 -22.20 -9.98 0.84
CA ASP A 30 -23.21 -10.43 -0.11
C ASP A 30 -22.63 -10.48 -1.54
N LYS A 31 -23.45 -10.89 -2.51
CA LYS A 31 -23.06 -11.00 -3.93
C LYS A 31 -22.64 -9.66 -4.57
N ASP A 32 -23.10 -8.55 -4.02
CA ASP A 32 -22.81 -7.20 -4.49
C ASP A 32 -21.65 -6.55 -3.70
N GLY A 33 -21.05 -7.30 -2.76
CA GLY A 33 -19.93 -6.88 -1.95
C GLY A 33 -20.30 -6.10 -0.69
N TYR A 34 -21.58 -5.91 -0.37
CA TYR A 34 -21.97 -5.27 0.88
C TYR A 34 -21.70 -6.16 2.09
N ILE A 35 -21.25 -5.56 3.16
CA ILE A 35 -21.06 -6.26 4.43
C ILE A 35 -22.42 -6.35 5.13
N THR A 36 -22.93 -7.56 5.28
CA THR A 36 -24.25 -7.84 5.86
C THR A 36 -24.15 -8.73 7.08
N ASN A 37 -25.21 -8.76 7.90
CA ASN A 37 -25.36 -9.78 8.92
C ASN A 37 -25.50 -11.17 8.28
N ASN A 38 -25.48 -12.24 9.08
CA ASN A 38 -25.55 -13.62 8.60
C ASN A 38 -26.84 -13.95 7.82
N THR A 39 -27.94 -13.27 8.11
CA THR A 39 -29.22 -13.46 7.42
C THR A 39 -29.31 -12.64 6.11
N GLY A 40 -28.44 -11.67 5.90
CA GLY A 40 -28.45 -10.78 4.74
C GLY A 40 -29.54 -9.71 4.80
N THR A 41 -30.14 -9.48 5.97
CA THR A 41 -31.28 -8.55 6.14
C THR A 41 -30.86 -7.13 6.45
N SER A 42 -29.62 -6.93 6.92
CA SER A 42 -29.10 -5.61 7.26
C SER A 42 -27.66 -5.44 6.80
N ARG A 43 -27.27 -4.19 6.47
CA ARG A 43 -25.96 -3.82 5.99
C ARG A 43 -25.18 -3.04 7.05
N LEU A 44 -23.94 -3.46 7.31
CA LEU A 44 -23.06 -2.77 8.25
C LEU A 44 -22.74 -1.37 7.75
N GLN A 45 -22.85 -0.39 8.64
CA GLN A 45 -22.55 1.01 8.36
C GLN A 45 -21.13 1.36 8.75
N GLY A 46 -20.55 2.33 8.05
CA GLY A 46 -19.24 2.85 8.34
C GLY A 46 -18.91 4.06 7.46
N TYR A 47 -17.62 4.32 7.31
CA TYR A 47 -17.10 5.43 6.53
C TYR A 47 -16.46 4.89 5.23
N ALA A 48 -16.77 5.54 4.11
CA ALA A 48 -16.21 5.19 2.81
C ALA A 48 -14.73 5.58 2.71
N ALA A 49 -13.97 4.82 1.94
CA ALA A 49 -12.66 5.24 1.46
C ALA A 49 -12.76 5.76 0.01
N ASP A 50 -11.97 6.77 -0.32
CA ASP A 50 -11.81 7.22 -1.70
C ASP A 50 -10.91 6.29 -2.51
N ASP A 51 -10.71 6.58 -3.80
CA ASP A 51 -9.88 5.77 -4.69
C ASP A 51 -8.40 5.71 -4.28
N ASN A 52 -7.94 6.62 -3.42
CA ASN A 52 -6.60 6.63 -2.85
C ASN A 52 -6.53 5.92 -1.48
N GLY A 53 -7.63 5.38 -0.99
CA GLY A 53 -7.72 4.73 0.31
C GLY A 53 -7.83 5.70 1.50
N LYS A 54 -8.17 6.97 1.27
CA LYS A 54 -8.41 7.94 2.34
C LYS A 54 -9.84 7.83 2.86
N ILE A 55 -9.98 7.61 4.16
CA ILE A 55 -11.29 7.51 4.81
C ILE A 55 -11.94 8.89 4.91
N SER A 56 -13.21 8.98 4.52
CA SER A 56 -14.04 10.18 4.59
C SER A 56 -15.08 10.05 5.70
N LYS A 57 -15.01 10.91 6.71
CA LYS A 57 -15.98 10.95 7.82
C LYS A 57 -17.19 11.87 7.55
N GLY A 58 -17.59 12.03 6.29
CA GLY A 58 -18.70 12.90 5.90
C GLY A 58 -20.10 12.37 6.24
N GLY A 59 -20.23 11.12 6.64
CA GLY A 59 -21.48 10.45 6.98
C GLY A 59 -21.36 8.95 6.92
N LEU A 60 -22.32 8.24 7.54
CA LEU A 60 -22.37 6.78 7.47
C LEU A 60 -22.88 6.33 6.09
N VAL A 61 -22.24 5.30 5.57
CA VAL A 61 -22.60 4.63 4.33
C VAL A 61 -22.69 3.12 4.55
N ASP A 62 -23.44 2.44 3.69
CA ASP A 62 -23.40 0.98 3.63
C ASP A 62 -21.98 0.56 3.23
N LEU A 63 -21.27 -0.19 4.08
CA LEU A 63 -19.92 -0.65 3.77
C LEU A 63 -19.96 -1.67 2.64
N GLN A 64 -19.26 -1.36 1.57
CA GLN A 64 -19.15 -2.22 0.38
C GLN A 64 -17.69 -2.53 0.09
N LEU A 65 -17.39 -3.81 -0.09
CA LEU A 65 -16.10 -4.27 -0.53
C LEU A 65 -15.97 -4.04 -2.05
N ASN A 66 -15.17 -3.06 -2.42
CA ASN A 66 -14.79 -2.93 -3.83
C ASN A 66 -13.75 -4.00 -4.16
N LEU A 67 -14.17 -5.03 -4.87
CA LEU A 67 -13.34 -6.17 -5.28
C LEU A 67 -12.64 -5.94 -6.63
N ALA A 68 -12.58 -4.71 -7.11
CA ALA A 68 -11.86 -4.39 -8.34
C ALA A 68 -10.35 -4.58 -8.16
N ASN A 69 -9.67 -4.96 -9.24
CA ASN A 69 -8.22 -5.00 -9.28
C ASN A 69 -7.64 -3.61 -8.99
N LEU A 70 -6.51 -3.58 -8.27
CA LEU A 70 -5.75 -2.36 -8.09
C LEU A 70 -5.09 -1.99 -9.42
N PRO A 71 -5.37 -0.81 -9.99
CA PRO A 71 -4.68 -0.34 -11.19
C PRO A 71 -3.17 -0.29 -10.99
N PRO A 72 -2.37 -0.46 -12.03
CA PRO A 72 -0.92 -0.32 -11.96
C PRO A 72 -0.53 1.13 -11.68
N LYS A 73 0.66 1.32 -11.15
CA LYS A 73 1.26 2.64 -10.96
C LYS A 73 2.64 2.68 -11.61
N ALA A 74 2.84 3.63 -12.52
CA ALA A 74 4.15 3.87 -13.12
C ALA A 74 5.16 4.31 -12.06
N SER A 75 6.40 3.83 -12.19
CA SER A 75 7.51 4.23 -11.31
C SER A 75 7.93 5.67 -11.61
N THR A 76 7.99 6.49 -10.56
CA THR A 76 8.48 7.87 -10.65
C THR A 76 9.65 8.14 -9.70
N LYS A 77 9.81 7.27 -8.68
CA LYS A 77 10.84 7.40 -7.65
C LYS A 77 11.49 6.06 -7.34
N VAL A 78 12.78 6.11 -7.07
CA VAL A 78 13.55 4.97 -6.57
C VAL A 78 14.39 5.46 -5.40
N ASP A 79 14.25 4.85 -4.24
CA ASP A 79 15.10 5.05 -3.07
C ASP A 79 16.11 3.92 -2.95
N SER A 80 17.38 4.26 -2.71
CA SER A 80 18.47 3.30 -2.68
C SER A 80 19.52 3.73 -1.65
N THR A 81 20.04 2.74 -0.92
CA THR A 81 21.20 2.90 -0.04
C THR A 81 22.28 1.94 -0.51
N SER A 82 23.49 2.45 -0.72
CA SER A 82 24.61 1.63 -1.18
C SER A 82 25.96 2.19 -0.70
N ASN A 83 26.97 1.33 -0.72
CA ASN A 83 28.36 1.73 -0.57
C ASN A 83 29.14 1.34 -1.83
N LEU A 84 29.96 2.24 -2.33
CA LEU A 84 30.93 1.99 -3.39
C LEU A 84 32.31 1.85 -2.74
N ASN A 85 33.02 0.76 -3.03
CA ASN A 85 34.34 0.55 -2.45
C ASN A 85 35.34 1.59 -2.97
N SER A 86 35.86 2.42 -2.05
CA SER A 86 36.86 3.45 -2.39
C SER A 86 38.17 2.91 -2.94
N SER A 87 38.49 1.62 -2.68
CA SER A 87 39.72 0.97 -3.15
C SER A 87 39.63 0.40 -4.56
N GLU A 88 38.45 0.48 -5.22
CA GLU A 88 38.33 0.02 -6.60
C GLU A 88 39.25 0.80 -7.53
N PRO A 89 39.83 0.16 -8.56
CA PRO A 89 40.68 0.81 -9.53
C PRO A 89 39.89 1.84 -10.37
N VAL A 90 40.57 2.92 -10.73
CA VAL A 90 40.05 3.89 -11.69
C VAL A 90 40.07 3.30 -13.09
N ILE A 91 38.99 3.46 -13.84
CA ILE A 91 38.86 3.03 -15.23
C ILE A 91 38.97 4.26 -16.14
N ASP A 92 40.00 4.31 -16.97
CA ASP A 92 40.18 5.35 -17.97
C ASP A 92 39.15 5.17 -19.09
N GLN A 93 38.12 6.02 -19.06
CA GLN A 93 37.01 5.96 -20.03
C GLN A 93 37.42 6.41 -21.45
N THR A 94 38.62 7.01 -21.62
CA THR A 94 39.18 7.31 -22.94
C THR A 94 39.76 6.04 -23.59
N ALA A 95 40.48 5.25 -22.80
CA ALA A 95 41.06 3.98 -23.25
C ALA A 95 40.04 2.84 -23.28
N LYS A 96 39.07 2.86 -22.36
CA LYS A 96 38.00 1.86 -22.19
C LYS A 96 36.64 2.57 -22.11
N PRO A 97 36.10 3.03 -23.25
CA PRO A 97 34.76 3.64 -23.27
C PRO A 97 33.71 2.66 -22.71
N PHE A 98 32.72 3.22 -22.02
CA PHE A 98 31.66 2.40 -21.43
C PHE A 98 30.94 1.55 -22.50
N ASP A 99 30.86 0.24 -22.24
CA ASP A 99 30.13 -0.74 -23.06
C ASP A 99 29.46 -1.73 -22.09
N PRO A 100 28.10 -1.75 -21.98
CA PRO A 100 27.39 -2.61 -21.05
C PRO A 100 27.63 -4.12 -21.28
N THR A 101 28.17 -4.51 -22.44
CA THR A 101 28.50 -5.90 -22.78
C THR A 101 29.89 -6.32 -22.33
N LYS A 102 30.73 -5.37 -21.88
CA LYS A 102 32.13 -5.59 -21.51
C LYS A 102 32.38 -5.23 -20.05
N THR A 103 32.53 -6.23 -19.21
CA THR A 103 32.67 -6.09 -17.74
C THR A 103 33.90 -5.27 -17.32
N GLU A 104 34.94 -5.20 -18.17
CA GLU A 104 36.15 -4.40 -17.92
C GLU A 104 35.95 -2.89 -18.10
N THR A 105 34.75 -2.43 -18.57
CA THR A 105 34.45 -1.02 -18.80
C THR A 105 33.67 -0.36 -17.67
N PHE A 106 33.26 -1.13 -16.67
CA PHE A 106 32.54 -0.62 -15.49
C PHE A 106 32.98 -1.33 -14.21
N THR A 107 32.81 -0.67 -13.06
CA THR A 107 33.24 -1.20 -11.75
C THR A 107 32.20 -2.12 -11.15
N THR A 108 30.92 -1.73 -11.18
CA THR A 108 29.79 -2.51 -10.64
C THR A 108 28.50 -2.13 -11.34
N GLN A 109 27.47 -2.95 -11.18
CA GLN A 109 26.15 -2.68 -11.72
C GLN A 109 25.06 -3.07 -10.73
N TYR A 110 23.93 -2.34 -10.78
CA TYR A 110 22.76 -2.61 -9.97
C TYR A 110 21.51 -2.65 -10.85
N SER A 111 20.65 -3.64 -10.61
CA SER A 111 19.35 -3.74 -11.29
C SER A 111 18.22 -3.32 -10.36
N THR A 112 17.21 -2.64 -10.93
CA THR A 112 15.96 -2.23 -10.26
C THR A 112 14.82 -2.46 -11.22
N THR A 113 13.75 -3.10 -10.76
CA THR A 113 12.54 -3.23 -11.58
C THR A 113 11.72 -1.95 -11.51
N LEU A 114 11.42 -1.37 -12.65
CA LEU A 114 10.49 -0.26 -12.84
C LEU A 114 9.18 -0.77 -13.45
N TYR A 115 8.12 -0.01 -13.30
CA TYR A 115 6.83 -0.30 -13.92
C TYR A 115 6.38 0.86 -14.78
N ASP A 116 5.83 0.58 -15.95
CA ASP A 116 5.21 1.57 -16.82
C ASP A 116 3.74 1.85 -16.43
N SER A 117 3.05 2.74 -17.12
CA SER A 117 1.66 3.11 -16.83
C SER A 117 0.65 1.97 -17.04
N GLN A 118 1.02 0.93 -17.78
CA GLN A 118 0.20 -0.27 -17.99
C GLN A 118 0.58 -1.42 -17.06
N GLY A 119 1.60 -1.23 -16.19
CA GLY A 119 2.06 -2.21 -15.21
C GLY A 119 3.03 -3.25 -15.76
N ASN A 120 3.60 -3.02 -16.94
CA ASN A 120 4.67 -3.86 -17.44
C ASN A 120 5.96 -3.59 -16.66
N ALA A 121 6.69 -4.66 -16.35
CA ALA A 121 7.95 -4.59 -15.64
C ALA A 121 9.12 -4.36 -16.60
N HIS A 122 10.00 -3.41 -16.27
CA HIS A 122 11.17 -3.03 -17.04
C HIS A 122 12.41 -3.04 -16.14
N PRO A 123 13.44 -3.87 -16.41
CA PRO A 123 14.68 -3.83 -15.66
C PRO A 123 15.48 -2.56 -16.03
N MET A 124 15.69 -1.71 -15.03
CA MET A 124 16.65 -0.60 -15.09
C MET A 124 17.97 -1.07 -14.51
N VAL A 125 19.05 -0.96 -15.27
CA VAL A 125 20.40 -1.27 -14.82
C VAL A 125 21.23 0.00 -14.77
N GLN A 126 21.81 0.26 -13.59
CA GLN A 126 22.79 1.33 -13.37
C GLN A 126 24.19 0.75 -13.33
N TYR A 127 25.05 1.18 -14.23
CA TYR A 127 26.45 0.80 -14.31
C TYR A 127 27.29 1.93 -13.69
N LEU A 128 28.08 1.61 -12.70
CA LEU A 128 28.91 2.57 -11.97
C LEU A 128 30.37 2.35 -12.34
N VAL A 129 31.03 3.42 -12.75
CA VAL A 129 32.40 3.43 -13.21
C VAL A 129 33.18 4.41 -12.36
N LYS A 130 34.20 3.94 -11.65
CA LYS A 130 35.12 4.84 -10.93
C LYS A 130 36.04 5.53 -11.94
N THR A 131 35.94 6.86 -12.02
CA THR A 131 36.69 7.66 -13.01
C THR A 131 37.83 8.48 -12.40
N ASP A 132 37.77 8.71 -11.08
CA ASP A 132 38.79 9.41 -10.30
C ASP A 132 38.72 8.99 -8.82
N GLY A 133 39.61 9.47 -7.98
CA GLY A 133 39.67 9.14 -6.55
C GLY A 133 38.32 9.29 -5.84
N ASN A 134 37.61 10.39 -6.11
CA ASN A 134 36.31 10.70 -5.50
C ASN A 134 35.19 10.94 -6.54
N LYS A 135 35.34 10.43 -7.74
CA LYS A 135 34.35 10.59 -8.81
C LYS A 135 33.97 9.27 -9.47
N TRP A 136 32.68 9.15 -9.72
CA TRP A 136 32.09 8.01 -10.43
C TRP A 136 31.15 8.48 -11.52
N ASN A 137 31.09 7.76 -12.61
CA ASN A 137 30.06 7.90 -13.62
C ASN A 137 29.02 6.82 -13.42
N ALA A 138 27.75 7.18 -13.48
CA ALA A 138 26.61 6.29 -13.47
C ALA A 138 25.92 6.32 -14.84
N TYR A 139 25.96 5.21 -15.56
CA TYR A 139 25.23 5.00 -16.80
C TYR A 139 23.96 4.24 -16.50
N THR A 140 22.82 4.71 -16.99
CA THR A 140 21.51 4.09 -16.73
C THR A 140 20.89 3.60 -18.02
N LEU A 141 20.61 2.31 -18.08
CA LEU A 141 19.92 1.66 -19.19
C LEU A 141 18.61 1.04 -18.68
N ILE A 142 17.56 1.08 -19.49
CA ILE A 142 16.29 0.40 -19.23
C ILE A 142 16.05 -0.59 -20.37
N ASP A 143 15.76 -1.85 -20.05
CA ASP A 143 15.66 -2.94 -21.03
C ASP A 143 16.93 -3.09 -21.89
N GLY A 144 18.10 -2.75 -21.32
CA GLY A 144 19.37 -2.76 -22.02
C GLY A 144 19.54 -1.64 -23.05
N ARG A 145 18.70 -0.60 -23.01
CA ARG A 145 18.71 0.55 -23.92
C ARG A 145 18.79 1.87 -23.19
N ASN A 146 19.16 2.91 -23.90
CA ASN A 146 18.99 4.27 -23.38
C ASN A 146 17.51 4.54 -23.07
N PRO A 147 17.20 5.47 -22.16
CA PRO A 147 15.81 5.77 -21.78
C PRO A 147 14.90 6.09 -22.97
N ASP A 148 15.41 6.72 -24.01
CA ASP A 148 14.69 7.04 -25.27
C ASP A 148 14.47 5.83 -26.20
N GLY A 149 14.96 4.64 -25.82
CA GLY A 149 14.89 3.41 -26.59
C GLY A 149 16.01 3.22 -27.61
N SER A 150 16.92 4.17 -27.76
CA SER A 150 18.07 4.01 -28.65
C SER A 150 19.05 2.94 -28.14
N ALA A 151 19.75 2.28 -29.04
CA ALA A 151 20.73 1.26 -28.69
C ALA A 151 21.99 1.92 -28.10
N PRO A 152 22.53 1.45 -26.97
CA PRO A 152 23.76 1.99 -26.40
C PRO A 152 25.01 1.60 -27.18
N THR A 153 24.97 0.48 -27.91
CA THR A 153 26.06 -0.08 -28.72
C THR A 153 25.52 -0.61 -30.05
N GLY A 154 26.40 -0.90 -31.00
CA GLY A 154 26.04 -1.43 -32.34
C GLY A 154 26.00 -0.33 -33.39
N THR A 155 25.31 -0.59 -34.52
CA THR A 155 25.18 0.36 -35.63
C THR A 155 23.77 0.33 -36.20
N PRO A 156 22.95 1.41 -36.07
CA PRO A 156 23.28 2.67 -35.41
C PRO A 156 23.22 2.55 -33.86
N SER A 157 24.00 3.37 -33.18
CA SER A 157 23.97 3.46 -31.70
C SER A 157 24.10 4.92 -31.22
N THR A 158 23.59 5.15 -30.03
CA THR A 158 23.76 6.39 -29.29
C THR A 158 24.49 6.05 -27.99
N PRO A 159 25.73 6.50 -27.76
CA PRO A 159 26.44 6.25 -26.52
C PRO A 159 25.65 6.81 -25.33
N PRO A 160 25.52 6.04 -24.24
CA PRO A 160 24.84 6.52 -23.04
C PRO A 160 25.56 7.72 -22.42
N VAL A 161 24.79 8.72 -21.97
CA VAL A 161 25.32 9.88 -21.25
C VAL A 161 25.34 9.57 -19.77
N PRO A 162 26.48 9.67 -19.06
CA PRO A 162 26.56 9.38 -17.64
C PRO A 162 26.06 10.54 -16.79
N SER A 163 25.57 10.20 -15.59
CA SER A 163 25.51 11.11 -14.47
C SER A 163 26.80 11.01 -13.65
N THR A 164 27.37 12.15 -13.25
CA THR A 164 28.62 12.15 -12.48
C THR A 164 28.33 12.31 -10.99
N LEU A 165 28.79 11.34 -10.19
CA LEU A 165 28.75 11.38 -8.74
C LEU A 165 30.09 11.91 -8.21
N THR A 166 30.02 12.85 -7.26
CA THR A 166 31.21 13.39 -6.58
C THR A 166 31.07 13.16 -5.07
N PHE A 167 32.14 12.65 -4.46
CA PHE A 167 32.23 12.39 -3.03
C PHE A 167 33.21 13.36 -2.36
N ASP A 168 33.01 13.63 -1.07
CA ASP A 168 33.96 14.37 -0.24
C ASP A 168 35.11 13.48 0.26
N GLY A 169 36.06 14.08 0.96
CA GLY A 169 37.19 13.34 1.55
C GLY A 169 36.78 12.39 2.69
N ALA A 170 35.56 12.49 3.20
CA ALA A 170 35.00 11.60 4.21
C ALA A 170 34.17 10.47 3.57
N GLY A 171 34.03 10.44 2.25
CA GLY A 171 33.29 9.41 1.51
C GLY A 171 31.79 9.65 1.43
N ASN A 172 31.30 10.84 1.74
CA ASN A 172 29.88 11.19 1.58
C ASN A 172 29.62 11.77 0.20
N LEU A 173 28.48 11.43 -0.39
CA LEU A 173 28.06 12.00 -1.67
C LEU A 173 27.78 13.52 -1.49
N THR A 174 28.45 14.34 -2.29
CA THR A 174 28.22 15.79 -2.32
C THR A 174 27.26 16.18 -3.42
N THR A 175 27.47 15.70 -4.65
CA THR A 175 26.65 16.05 -5.81
C THR A 175 26.52 14.89 -6.77
N VAL A 176 25.37 14.88 -7.48
CA VAL A 176 25.13 14.12 -8.70
C VAL A 176 24.83 15.15 -9.80
N VAL A 177 25.57 15.13 -10.88
CA VAL A 177 25.31 16.00 -12.04
C VAL A 177 24.70 15.17 -13.13
N THR A 178 23.45 15.46 -13.47
CA THR A 178 22.71 14.85 -14.58
C THR A 178 22.22 15.94 -15.51
N ASN A 179 22.64 15.92 -16.79
CA ASN A 179 22.24 16.91 -17.79
C ASN A 179 22.42 18.37 -17.33
N GLY A 180 23.50 18.66 -16.59
CA GLY A 180 23.82 20.00 -16.08
C GLY A 180 23.09 20.42 -14.79
N VAL A 181 22.16 19.59 -14.28
CA VAL A 181 21.55 19.80 -12.97
C VAL A 181 22.42 19.13 -11.91
N SER A 182 22.66 19.82 -10.80
CA SER A 182 23.53 19.36 -9.72
C SER A 182 22.73 19.31 -8.42
N ASP A 183 22.43 18.12 -7.92
CA ASP A 183 21.79 17.86 -6.64
C ASP A 183 22.23 16.48 -6.09
N LYS A 184 21.41 15.81 -5.27
CA LYS A 184 21.65 14.43 -4.80
C LYS A 184 20.67 13.42 -5.42
N THR A 185 20.03 13.80 -6.52
CA THR A 185 19.07 12.99 -7.25
C THR A 185 19.58 12.71 -8.66
N LEU A 186 19.65 11.47 -9.05
CA LEU A 186 19.87 11.08 -10.44
C LEU A 186 18.53 11.01 -11.14
N THR A 187 18.30 11.90 -12.12
CA THR A 187 17.03 11.90 -12.87
C THR A 187 17.21 11.19 -14.21
N VAL A 188 16.46 10.12 -14.43
CA VAL A 188 16.37 9.42 -15.71
C VAL A 188 15.23 10.06 -16.50
N ALA A 189 15.58 10.99 -17.39
CA ALA A 189 14.62 11.70 -18.22
C ALA A 189 14.36 10.99 -19.55
N GLY A 190 13.22 11.29 -20.17
CA GLY A 190 12.91 10.86 -21.51
C GLY A 190 12.67 9.36 -21.68
N TRP A 191 12.33 8.65 -20.62
CA TRP A 191 12.04 7.22 -20.72
C TRP A 191 10.78 6.97 -21.54
N VAL A 192 10.94 6.16 -22.59
CA VAL A 192 9.85 5.66 -23.44
C VAL A 192 9.75 4.16 -23.22
N PRO A 193 8.67 3.67 -22.58
CA PRO A 193 8.46 2.24 -22.38
C PRO A 193 8.36 1.49 -23.70
N GLY A 194 9.05 0.36 -23.81
CA GLY A 194 9.06 -0.41 -25.05
C GLY A 194 9.56 -1.82 -24.85
N LYS A 195 9.59 -2.57 -25.92
CA LYS A 195 10.13 -3.93 -25.97
C LYS A 195 10.79 -4.22 -27.31
N VAL A 196 11.70 -5.17 -27.29
CA VAL A 196 12.26 -5.73 -28.52
C VAL A 196 11.32 -6.81 -29.04
N THR A 197 10.85 -6.67 -30.27
CA THR A 197 10.03 -7.66 -30.98
C THR A 197 10.72 -7.93 -32.33
N ASP A 198 11.03 -9.19 -32.59
CA ASP A 198 11.76 -9.61 -33.83
C ASP A 198 13.07 -8.85 -34.04
N GLY A 199 13.82 -8.60 -32.96
CA GLY A 199 15.09 -7.88 -32.99
C GLY A 199 14.96 -6.35 -33.14
N VAL A 200 13.76 -5.81 -33.29
CA VAL A 200 13.48 -4.38 -33.38
C VAL A 200 12.83 -3.85 -32.11
N TRP A 201 13.39 -2.78 -31.57
CA TRP A 201 12.76 -2.10 -30.44
C TRP A 201 11.56 -1.27 -30.91
N LYS A 202 10.45 -1.37 -30.18
CA LYS A 202 9.23 -0.59 -30.42
C LYS A 202 8.65 -0.14 -29.08
N ALA A 203 8.14 1.09 -29.02
CA ALA A 203 7.33 1.55 -27.90
C ALA A 203 6.13 0.60 -27.70
N ASN A 204 5.80 0.28 -26.46
CA ASN A 204 4.72 -0.67 -26.11
C ASN A 204 3.34 -0.02 -25.99
N GLY A 205 3.26 1.31 -26.16
CA GLY A 205 2.02 2.09 -26.04
C GLY A 205 1.68 2.53 -24.62
N ALA A 206 2.53 2.24 -23.64
CA ALA A 206 2.39 2.84 -22.32
C ALA A 206 2.79 4.32 -22.35
N ASP A 207 2.22 5.11 -21.44
CA ASP A 207 2.56 6.53 -21.34
C ASP A 207 4.03 6.70 -20.96
N ALA A 208 4.69 7.61 -21.66
CA ALA A 208 6.00 8.10 -21.26
C ALA A 208 5.89 8.88 -19.93
N ASN A 209 6.91 8.81 -19.10
CA ASN A 209 6.99 9.61 -17.88
C ASN A 209 7.77 10.92 -18.18
N PRO A 210 7.10 12.03 -18.51
CA PRO A 210 7.78 13.27 -18.90
C PRO A 210 8.56 13.92 -17.74
N GLY A 211 8.17 13.65 -16.49
CA GLY A 211 8.89 14.08 -15.29
C GLY A 211 10.17 13.30 -15.01
N GLY A 212 10.38 12.20 -15.73
CA GLY A 212 11.48 11.29 -15.50
C GLY A 212 11.32 10.45 -14.23
N ILE A 213 12.33 9.62 -13.96
CA ILE A 213 12.42 8.79 -12.76
C ILE A 213 13.49 9.38 -11.87
N ALA A 214 13.10 9.83 -10.68
CA ALA A 214 14.01 10.40 -9.69
C ALA A 214 14.62 9.28 -8.83
N ILE A 215 15.92 9.07 -8.93
CA ILE A 215 16.64 8.10 -8.11
C ILE A 215 17.34 8.88 -6.99
N ASN A 216 16.89 8.66 -5.76
CA ASN A 216 17.50 9.28 -4.58
C ASN A 216 18.86 8.63 -4.30
N MET A 217 19.91 9.40 -4.49
CA MET A 217 21.31 8.99 -4.30
C MET A 217 21.90 9.49 -2.96
N ALA A 218 21.13 10.20 -2.13
CA ALA A 218 21.64 10.88 -0.92
C ALA A 218 22.29 9.91 0.10
N ASN A 219 21.88 8.64 0.09
CA ASN A 219 22.37 7.61 1.01
C ASN A 219 23.45 6.71 0.38
N ILE A 220 24.15 7.20 -0.65
CA ILE A 220 25.29 6.49 -1.24
C ILE A 220 26.57 6.99 -0.61
N THR A 221 27.44 6.09 -0.22
CA THR A 221 28.73 6.36 0.38
C THR A 221 29.88 5.77 -0.46
N GLN A 222 31.10 6.28 -0.25
CA GLN A 222 32.33 5.75 -0.82
C GLN A 222 33.31 5.43 0.32
N TYR A 223 33.13 4.29 0.97
CA TYR A 223 34.02 3.81 2.03
C TYR A 223 34.89 2.66 1.57
N ASN A 224 36.03 2.46 2.23
CA ASN A 224 36.90 1.27 2.01
C ASN A 224 36.26 0.05 2.69
N SER A 225 35.15 -0.40 2.12
CA SER A 225 34.42 -1.61 2.49
C SER A 225 33.79 -2.21 1.24
N ALA A 226 33.33 -3.45 1.32
CA ALA A 226 32.69 -4.12 0.17
C ALA A 226 31.59 -3.25 -0.48
N THR A 227 31.58 -3.24 -1.80
CA THR A 227 30.49 -2.64 -2.56
C THR A 227 29.21 -3.41 -2.30
N TYR A 228 28.16 -2.72 -1.85
CA TYR A 228 26.84 -3.31 -1.61
C TYR A 228 25.73 -2.32 -1.98
N ARG A 229 24.54 -2.85 -2.21
CA ARG A 229 23.30 -2.10 -2.32
C ARG A 229 22.19 -2.84 -1.61
N ASN A 230 21.47 -2.12 -0.75
CA ASN A 230 20.22 -2.63 -0.17
C ASN A 230 19.15 -2.74 -1.27
N PRO A 231 18.16 -3.65 -1.12
CA PRO A 231 17.04 -3.72 -2.04
C PRO A 231 16.42 -2.34 -2.25
N PRO A 232 16.32 -1.86 -3.50
CA PRO A 232 15.74 -0.55 -3.79
C PRO A 232 14.25 -0.57 -3.54
N VAL A 233 13.70 0.57 -3.12
CA VAL A 233 12.27 0.81 -2.98
C VAL A 233 11.82 1.67 -4.15
N THR A 234 10.85 1.18 -4.93
CA THR A 234 10.19 1.93 -6.00
C THR A 234 8.74 2.23 -5.62
N ASP A 235 8.22 3.34 -6.07
CA ASP A 235 6.83 3.74 -5.86
C ASP A 235 5.86 3.16 -6.91
N GLY A 236 6.39 2.54 -7.97
CA GLY A 236 5.63 1.87 -9.01
C GLY A 236 5.32 0.41 -8.70
N TYR A 237 4.23 -0.11 -9.26
CA TYR A 237 3.82 -1.50 -9.13
C TYR A 237 2.94 -1.96 -10.30
N ALA A 238 2.93 -3.27 -10.54
CA ALA A 238 2.03 -3.91 -11.50
C ALA A 238 0.57 -3.92 -11.00
N THR A 239 -0.38 -4.23 -11.88
CA THR A 239 -1.77 -4.50 -11.50
C THR A 239 -1.85 -5.53 -10.38
N GLY A 240 -2.65 -5.26 -9.36
CA GLY A 240 -2.86 -6.15 -8.22
C GLY A 240 -4.25 -6.79 -8.27
N GLN A 241 -4.33 -8.12 -8.08
CA GLN A 241 -5.59 -8.82 -7.79
C GLN A 241 -5.76 -8.94 -6.28
N ILE A 242 -6.99 -8.86 -5.78
CA ILE A 242 -7.26 -9.03 -4.36
C ILE A 242 -6.91 -10.46 -3.94
N THR A 243 -6.08 -10.58 -2.89
CA THR A 243 -5.67 -11.85 -2.28
C THR A 243 -6.28 -12.05 -0.90
N GLY A 244 -6.75 -10.98 -0.26
CA GLY A 244 -7.34 -11.06 1.08
C GLY A 244 -7.88 -9.74 1.58
N LEU A 245 -8.56 -9.83 2.72
CA LEU A 245 -9.09 -8.69 3.46
C LEU A 245 -8.53 -8.73 4.88
N LYS A 246 -8.17 -7.58 5.41
CA LYS A 246 -7.73 -7.40 6.79
C LYS A 246 -8.50 -6.26 7.44
N ILE A 247 -8.67 -6.33 8.74
CA ILE A 247 -9.21 -5.23 9.55
C ILE A 247 -8.24 -4.94 10.67
N ASP A 248 -8.01 -3.67 10.95
CA ASP A 248 -7.18 -3.25 12.08
C ASP A 248 -8.02 -2.88 13.31
N GLY A 249 -7.35 -2.58 14.43
CA GLY A 249 -8.00 -2.22 15.68
C GLY A 249 -8.83 -0.92 15.62
N SER A 250 -8.55 -0.04 14.66
CA SER A 250 -9.33 1.18 14.41
C SER A 250 -10.53 0.96 13.47
N GLY A 251 -10.79 -0.30 13.10
CA GLY A 251 -11.90 -0.69 12.24
C GLY A 251 -11.68 -0.41 10.75
N VAL A 252 -10.47 -0.04 10.34
CA VAL A 252 -10.16 0.16 8.91
C VAL A 252 -10.06 -1.20 8.22
N LEU A 253 -10.84 -1.34 7.15
CA LEU A 253 -10.84 -2.49 6.26
C LEU A 253 -9.80 -2.27 5.16
N PHE A 254 -8.84 -3.19 5.04
CA PHE A 254 -7.81 -3.18 4.01
C PHE A 254 -8.01 -4.34 3.04
N ALA A 255 -7.99 -4.05 1.74
CA ALA A 255 -7.75 -5.06 0.72
C ALA A 255 -6.25 -5.26 0.55
N THR A 256 -5.80 -6.51 0.52
CA THR A 256 -4.42 -6.90 0.18
C THR A 256 -4.40 -7.45 -1.23
N PHE A 257 -3.32 -7.15 -1.99
CA PHE A 257 -3.23 -7.45 -3.41
C PHE A 257 -2.02 -8.35 -3.72
N SER A 258 -2.09 -9.03 -4.87
CA SER A 258 -1.03 -9.94 -5.35
C SER A 258 0.31 -9.25 -5.61
N ASN A 259 0.30 -7.93 -5.82
CA ASN A 259 1.48 -7.07 -5.97
C ASN A 259 2.03 -6.56 -4.63
N GLN A 260 1.63 -7.15 -3.50
CA GLN A 260 2.01 -6.78 -2.13
C GLN A 260 1.52 -5.40 -1.68
N GLN A 261 0.69 -4.74 -2.46
CA GLN A 261 0.05 -3.50 -2.05
C GLN A 261 -1.13 -3.78 -1.10
N SER A 262 -1.45 -2.79 -0.28
CA SER A 262 -2.60 -2.79 0.61
C SER A 262 -3.30 -1.44 0.50
N LYS A 263 -4.63 -1.46 0.40
CA LYS A 263 -5.44 -0.24 0.25
C LYS A 263 -6.61 -0.29 1.22
N ALA A 264 -6.83 0.81 1.95
CA ALA A 264 -8.04 0.95 2.76
C ALA A 264 -9.26 1.09 1.83
N ILE A 265 -10.32 0.33 2.12
CA ILE A 265 -11.55 0.28 1.35
C ILE A 265 -12.76 0.78 2.12
N GLY A 266 -12.62 1.01 3.42
CA GLY A 266 -13.64 1.55 4.30
C GLY A 266 -13.23 1.43 5.76
N GLN A 267 -14.04 1.98 6.66
CA GLN A 267 -13.83 1.89 8.10
C GLN A 267 -15.16 1.63 8.80
N ILE A 268 -15.20 0.66 9.69
CA ILE A 268 -16.38 0.37 10.51
C ILE A 268 -16.65 1.57 11.42
N SER A 269 -17.94 1.95 11.55
CA SER A 269 -18.40 2.86 12.59
C SER A 269 -18.95 2.09 13.76
N LEU A 270 -18.72 2.61 14.95
CA LEU A 270 -19.39 2.18 16.18
C LEU A 270 -20.33 3.28 16.66
N ALA A 271 -21.42 2.86 17.33
CA ALA A 271 -22.28 3.76 18.07
C ALA A 271 -21.96 3.70 19.56
N SER A 272 -22.04 4.84 20.23
CA SER A 272 -22.03 4.96 21.69
C SER A 272 -23.31 5.61 22.18
N PHE A 273 -23.81 5.19 23.35
CA PHE A 273 -25.01 5.72 23.98
C PHE A 273 -24.69 6.26 25.37
N ASN A 274 -25.38 7.33 25.76
CA ASN A 274 -25.25 7.84 27.14
C ASN A 274 -25.79 6.86 28.18
N ASN A 275 -26.77 6.03 27.80
CA ASN A 275 -27.38 5.03 28.67
C ASN A 275 -27.73 3.78 27.83
N GLU A 276 -26.82 2.79 27.80
CA GLU A 276 -27.03 1.52 27.12
C GLU A 276 -28.19 0.71 27.66
N GLN A 277 -28.53 0.86 28.96
CA GLN A 277 -29.66 0.17 29.60
C GLN A 277 -31.02 0.70 29.10
N GLY A 278 -31.03 1.86 28.46
CA GLY A 278 -32.22 2.44 27.84
C GLY A 278 -32.54 1.92 26.44
N LEU A 279 -31.68 1.08 25.85
CA LEU A 279 -31.89 0.48 24.55
C LEU A 279 -33.02 -0.54 24.56
N GLN A 280 -33.85 -0.55 23.52
CA GLN A 280 -34.96 -1.50 23.38
C GLN A 280 -34.54 -2.70 22.53
N PRO A 281 -34.70 -3.96 22.97
CA PRO A 281 -34.47 -5.14 22.16
C PRO A 281 -35.38 -5.14 20.92
N ALA A 282 -34.77 -5.33 19.71
CA ALA A 282 -35.47 -5.39 18.43
C ALA A 282 -35.52 -6.79 17.82
N GLY A 283 -34.96 -7.80 18.52
CA GLY A 283 -34.85 -9.19 18.08
C GLY A 283 -33.52 -9.47 17.38
N ALA A 284 -33.24 -10.76 17.13
CA ALA A 284 -32.03 -11.23 16.43
C ALA A 284 -30.71 -10.60 16.92
N THR A 285 -30.56 -10.39 18.21
CA THR A 285 -29.39 -9.74 18.85
C THR A 285 -29.19 -8.26 18.49
N THR A 286 -30.27 -7.57 18.06
CA THR A 286 -30.23 -6.14 17.77
C THR A 286 -31.05 -5.34 18.81
N TRP A 287 -30.68 -4.07 18.94
CA TRP A 287 -31.35 -3.08 19.79
C TRP A 287 -31.68 -1.84 18.97
N LYS A 288 -32.63 -1.07 19.45
CA LYS A 288 -32.99 0.25 18.89
C LYS A 288 -32.85 1.32 19.95
N GLU A 289 -32.50 2.52 19.51
CA GLU A 289 -32.47 3.68 20.33
C GLU A 289 -33.85 4.01 20.91
N THR A 290 -33.88 4.59 22.11
CA THR A 290 -35.07 5.12 22.76
C THR A 290 -34.76 6.50 23.32
N PHE A 291 -35.80 7.19 23.81
CA PHE A 291 -35.58 8.43 24.53
C PHE A 291 -34.71 8.23 25.79
N ALA A 292 -34.79 7.07 26.43
CA ALA A 292 -34.04 6.76 27.65
C ALA A 292 -32.56 6.41 27.36
N SER A 293 -32.22 5.89 26.16
CA SER A 293 -30.83 5.66 25.74
C SER A 293 -30.11 6.93 25.34
N GLY A 294 -30.87 7.93 24.92
CA GLY A 294 -30.33 9.10 24.22
C GLY A 294 -30.01 8.79 22.78
N GLN A 295 -29.62 9.84 22.03
CA GLN A 295 -29.19 9.69 20.65
C GLN A 295 -27.80 9.06 20.56
N PRO A 296 -27.54 8.17 19.57
CA PRO A 296 -26.23 7.58 19.35
C PRO A 296 -25.21 8.62 18.88
N GLY A 297 -24.01 8.52 19.44
CA GLY A 297 -22.82 9.16 18.88
C GLY A 297 -22.08 8.16 17.98
N TYR A 298 -21.89 8.49 16.70
CA TYR A 298 -21.18 7.63 15.75
C TYR A 298 -19.74 8.11 15.56
N ASP A 299 -18.79 7.22 15.76
CA ASP A 299 -17.38 7.47 15.40
C ASP A 299 -16.67 6.16 15.07
N ASN A 300 -15.39 6.27 14.65
CA ASN A 300 -14.57 5.09 14.42
C ASN A 300 -14.15 4.42 15.74
N PRO A 301 -13.87 3.12 15.72
CA PRO A 301 -13.24 2.44 16.86
C PRO A 301 -11.98 3.17 17.34
N GLN A 302 -11.71 3.08 18.64
CA GLN A 302 -10.62 3.79 19.34
C GLN A 302 -10.80 5.32 19.44
N ALA A 303 -11.90 5.89 18.99
CA ALA A 303 -12.22 7.30 19.19
C ALA A 303 -12.95 7.49 20.53
N GLY A 304 -12.49 8.42 21.36
CA GLY A 304 -13.11 8.73 22.65
C GLY A 304 -13.21 7.52 23.58
N THR A 305 -14.44 7.11 23.92
CA THR A 305 -14.73 5.95 24.79
C THR A 305 -14.96 4.65 24.00
N LEU A 306 -14.92 4.71 22.68
CA LEU A 306 -15.16 3.54 21.82
C LEU A 306 -13.99 2.56 21.88
N GLY A 307 -14.33 1.26 21.94
CA GLY A 307 -13.38 0.17 21.96
C GLY A 307 -12.68 -0.07 20.62
N SER A 308 -11.80 -1.05 20.59
CA SER A 308 -11.09 -1.48 19.40
C SER A 308 -11.77 -2.67 18.72
N ILE A 309 -11.54 -2.83 17.43
CA ILE A 309 -11.97 -4.02 16.68
C ILE A 309 -10.92 -5.13 16.82
N VAL A 310 -11.39 -6.34 17.07
CA VAL A 310 -10.58 -7.56 17.05
C VAL A 310 -11.07 -8.45 15.92
N ALA A 311 -10.18 -8.70 14.98
CA ALA A 311 -10.46 -9.56 13.82
C ALA A 311 -10.51 -11.04 14.20
N ASN A 312 -11.23 -11.84 13.41
CA ASN A 312 -11.37 -13.30 13.56
C ASN A 312 -11.86 -13.74 14.96
N SER A 313 -12.67 -12.91 15.59
CA SER A 313 -13.20 -13.13 16.92
C SER A 313 -14.70 -12.84 16.94
N LEU A 314 -15.42 -13.52 17.81
CA LEU A 314 -16.81 -13.21 18.13
C LEU A 314 -16.92 -13.02 19.63
N GLU A 315 -17.76 -12.09 20.05
CA GLU A 315 -18.08 -11.91 21.46
C GLU A 315 -18.98 -13.06 21.94
N ASN A 316 -18.62 -13.69 23.04
CA ASN A 316 -19.44 -14.73 23.63
C ASN A 316 -20.67 -14.13 24.30
N SER A 317 -21.78 -14.87 24.28
CA SER A 317 -22.97 -14.49 25.02
C SER A 317 -22.68 -14.45 26.54
N ASN A 318 -23.10 -13.39 27.20
CA ASN A 318 -23.05 -13.25 28.65
C ASN A 318 -24.33 -13.79 29.32
N VAL A 319 -25.28 -14.33 28.54
CA VAL A 319 -26.51 -14.92 29.06
C VAL A 319 -26.25 -16.35 29.48
N ASN A 320 -26.47 -16.65 30.76
CA ASN A 320 -26.41 -18.00 31.33
C ASN A 320 -27.79 -18.65 31.23
N LEU A 321 -27.97 -19.55 30.27
CA LEU A 321 -29.23 -20.25 30.04
C LEU A 321 -29.76 -20.98 31.28
N THR A 322 -28.87 -21.53 32.08
CA THR A 322 -29.27 -22.23 33.33
C THR A 322 -29.88 -21.27 34.33
N ASN A 323 -29.30 -20.08 34.50
CA ASN A 323 -29.87 -19.07 35.42
C ASN A 323 -31.22 -18.57 34.93
N GLU A 324 -31.35 -18.32 33.60
CA GLU A 324 -32.62 -17.90 33.00
C GLU A 324 -33.72 -18.95 33.15
N LEU A 325 -33.37 -20.23 32.99
CA LEU A 325 -34.32 -21.34 33.24
C LEU A 325 -34.74 -21.43 34.71
N VAL A 326 -33.80 -21.23 35.64
CA VAL A 326 -34.12 -21.22 37.09
C VAL A 326 -35.04 -20.05 37.42
N ASP A 327 -34.80 -18.88 36.86
CA ASP A 327 -35.65 -17.70 37.09
C ASP A 327 -37.03 -17.85 36.46
N LEU A 328 -37.12 -18.49 35.28
CA LEU A 328 -38.38 -18.88 34.66
C LEU A 328 -39.19 -19.85 35.56
N ILE A 329 -38.53 -20.89 36.08
CA ILE A 329 -39.17 -21.86 37.00
C ILE A 329 -39.66 -21.16 38.27
N LYS A 330 -38.86 -20.25 38.87
CA LYS A 330 -39.28 -19.45 40.00
C LYS A 330 -40.51 -18.57 39.69
N ALA A 331 -40.50 -17.90 38.51
CA ALA A 331 -41.63 -17.08 38.10
C ALA A 331 -42.89 -17.90 37.89
N GLN A 332 -42.81 -19.09 37.27
CA GLN A 332 -43.93 -20.03 37.12
C GLN A 332 -44.45 -20.52 38.49
N SER A 333 -43.51 -20.87 39.39
CA SER A 333 -43.89 -21.32 40.74
C SER A 333 -44.60 -20.20 41.52
N ASN A 334 -44.12 -18.97 41.44
CA ASN A 334 -44.76 -17.81 42.09
C ASN A 334 -46.14 -17.52 41.51
N TYR A 335 -46.29 -17.69 40.16
CA TYR A 335 -47.60 -17.53 39.52
C TYR A 335 -48.61 -18.61 39.92
N GLN A 336 -48.14 -19.85 40.10
CA GLN A 336 -49.01 -20.96 40.57
C GLN A 336 -49.37 -20.88 42.04
N ALA A 337 -48.55 -20.20 42.86
CA ALA A 337 -48.76 -20.03 44.29
C ALA A 337 -49.70 -18.86 44.65
N ASN A 338 -50.02 -17.99 43.72
CA ASN A 338 -50.97 -16.89 43.84
C ASN A 338 -52.35 -17.32 43.25
#